data_07dfe072f8461cad7b380808bb10a2a6
#
_entry.id   07dfe072f8461cad7b380808bb10a2a6
#
_cell.length_a   1.000
_cell.length_b   1.000
_cell.length_c   1.000
_cell.angle_alpha   90.00
_cell.angle_beta   90.00
_cell.angle_gamma   90.00
#
_symmetry.space_group_name_H-M   'P 1'
#
loop_
_entity.id
_entity.type
_entity.pdbx_description
1 polymer ?
#
loop_
_entity_poly.entity_id
_entity_poly.type
_entity_poly.pdbx_seq_one_letter_code
_entity_poly.pdbx_strand_id
1 'polypeptide(L)'
;MNKPKKNKSQENRPKENKPKKNKPWGGRFTASTDTFVEQFSQSVSYDQRLYLYDIMGSVAHVSMLAKVGVLSREESDQIIAGLESIKAEITQGNFEWETTLEDVHMNIETALVARIGEVGKKLHTGRSRNDQIATDIRLYLRDEVTEIQALLVKVMSALLDLAEREAGTIMPGFTHMQAAQPVTFGHHMMAWFEMLYRDCLRLADCYARINVMPLGSAALAGTSYPIDRQYTAELLKFPTVTNNSLDAVSDRDFAIEFSSCAALVMMHLSRFSEELVLWMSQQFGFIDLGDAWCTGSSIMPQKKNPDIPELVRGKTARVYGHLMGLLTLMKSQPLAYNRDNQEDKESLFDVIDTVKGCLHAYAGLVPEIVVNKESMHDAAKQGFTTATDLADYLVRKDIAFRDAHAVVGQSVQYAIEAEKDLSELTLDELKQISEVIEEDVFDFLSLEGSVAARAHQGGTAPEQVYKAIHTGRERLESVRMKEE
;
A
#
# COMPACT_ATOMS: atom_id res chain seq x y z
N MET A 1 -51.29 7.17 -73.17
CA MET A 1 -50.21 6.72 -74.05
C MET A 1 -49.06 6.22 -73.17
N ASN A 2 -48.72 5.00 -73.39
CA ASN A 2 -47.60 4.18 -72.84
C ASN A 2 -46.22 4.82 -72.87
N LYS A 3 -45.40 4.65 -71.84
CA LYS A 3 -44.32 3.66 -71.55
C LYS A 3 -43.02 4.30 -71.15
N PRO A 4 -42.03 3.58 -70.69
CA PRO A 4 -41.95 2.35 -69.88
C PRO A 4 -40.97 2.44 -68.67
N LYS A 5 -41.05 1.43 -67.75
CA LYS A 5 -40.11 1.10 -66.68
C LYS A 5 -38.72 0.74 -67.23
N LYS A 6 -37.64 1.21 -66.56
CA LYS A 6 -36.34 0.59 -66.61
C LYS A 6 -35.96 0.06 -65.24
N ASN A 7 -35.99 -1.26 -65.09
CA ASN A 7 -35.33 -2.02 -64.04
C ASN A 7 -33.78 -1.81 -64.16
N LYS A 8 -33.15 -1.45 -63.00
CA LYS A 8 -31.72 -1.67 -62.82
C LYS A 8 -31.59 -2.69 -61.68
N SER A 9 -31.30 -3.92 -62.11
CA SER A 9 -30.77 -4.98 -61.23
C SER A 9 -29.47 -4.52 -60.60
N GLN A 10 -29.44 -4.32 -59.27
CA GLN A 10 -28.21 -4.25 -58.52
C GLN A 10 -27.69 -5.68 -58.37
N GLU A 11 -26.58 -5.98 -59.02
CA GLU A 11 -25.79 -7.18 -58.79
C GLU A 11 -25.33 -7.23 -57.37
N ASN A 12 -25.83 -8.20 -56.61
CA ASN A 12 -25.28 -8.63 -55.34
C ASN A 12 -23.92 -9.31 -55.58
N ARG A 13 -22.85 -8.57 -55.40
CA ARG A 13 -21.53 -9.18 -55.27
C ARG A 13 -21.45 -9.90 -53.94
N PRO A 14 -21.05 -11.20 -53.87
CA PRO A 14 -20.82 -11.88 -52.62
C PRO A 14 -19.71 -11.15 -51.86
N LYS A 15 -19.93 -10.75 -50.62
CA LYS A 15 -18.89 -10.33 -49.70
C LYS A 15 -17.88 -11.48 -49.56
N GLU A 16 -16.66 -11.27 -49.94
CA GLU A 16 -15.56 -12.21 -49.66
C GLU A 16 -15.57 -12.59 -48.17
N ASN A 17 -15.84 -13.85 -47.92
CA ASN A 17 -15.70 -14.45 -46.57
C ASN A 17 -14.20 -14.50 -46.25
N LYS A 18 -13.68 -13.51 -45.53
CA LYS A 18 -12.38 -13.67 -44.86
C LYS A 18 -12.48 -14.91 -43.95
N PRO A 19 -11.46 -15.78 -43.96
CA PRO A 19 -11.48 -16.96 -43.12
C PRO A 19 -11.69 -16.53 -41.66
N LYS A 20 -12.73 -17.08 -41.01
CA LYS A 20 -13.03 -16.83 -39.60
C LYS A 20 -11.84 -17.35 -38.79
N LYS A 21 -11.14 -16.47 -38.06
CA LYS A 21 -10.21 -16.90 -36.99
C LYS A 21 -11.06 -17.63 -35.95
N ASN A 22 -11.04 -18.94 -35.92
CA ASN A 22 -11.74 -19.74 -34.90
C ASN A 22 -11.00 -19.57 -33.57
N LYS A 23 -11.67 -19.06 -32.54
CA LYS A 23 -11.13 -19.05 -31.16
C LYS A 23 -10.86 -20.51 -30.74
N PRO A 24 -9.82 -20.80 -29.93
CA PRO A 24 -9.46 -22.16 -29.51
C PRO A 24 -10.62 -22.95 -28.88
N TRP A 25 -11.60 -22.27 -28.26
CA TRP A 25 -12.79 -22.88 -27.64
C TRP A 25 -14.04 -22.84 -28.55
N GLY A 26 -13.91 -22.41 -29.80
CA GLY A 26 -15.03 -22.17 -30.72
C GLY A 26 -15.73 -23.40 -31.31
N GLY A 27 -15.26 -24.62 -31.03
CA GLY A 27 -15.74 -25.84 -31.73
C GLY A 27 -17.23 -26.16 -31.60
N ARG A 28 -17.93 -25.66 -30.57
CA ARG A 28 -19.38 -25.85 -30.35
C ARG A 28 -20.22 -24.75 -31.01
N PHE A 29 -19.63 -23.57 -31.25
CA PHE A 29 -20.40 -22.39 -31.65
C PHE A 29 -20.47 -22.28 -33.17
N THR A 30 -21.66 -21.97 -33.69
CA THR A 30 -21.94 -21.83 -35.13
C THR A 30 -21.84 -20.37 -35.61
N ALA A 31 -21.87 -19.40 -34.68
CA ALA A 31 -21.77 -17.97 -34.97
C ALA A 31 -20.42 -17.40 -34.43
N SER A 32 -19.91 -16.35 -35.08
CA SER A 32 -18.80 -15.56 -34.55
C SER A 32 -19.26 -14.76 -33.34
N THR A 33 -18.34 -14.50 -32.39
CA THR A 33 -18.59 -13.56 -31.28
C THR A 33 -18.91 -12.17 -31.85
N ASP A 34 -19.85 -11.46 -31.24
CA ASP A 34 -20.17 -10.08 -31.58
C ASP A 34 -19.00 -9.17 -31.19
N THR A 35 -18.70 -8.17 -32.01
CA THR A 35 -17.56 -7.26 -31.78
C THR A 35 -17.69 -6.49 -30.49
N PHE A 36 -18.92 -6.10 -30.11
CA PHE A 36 -19.14 -5.46 -28.80
C PHE A 36 -18.83 -6.42 -27.64
N VAL A 37 -19.25 -7.68 -27.75
CA VAL A 37 -18.95 -8.70 -26.72
C VAL A 37 -17.44 -8.93 -26.59
N GLU A 38 -16.71 -8.94 -27.70
CA GLU A 38 -15.23 -9.05 -27.69
C GLU A 38 -14.57 -7.89 -26.94
N GLN A 39 -15.03 -6.66 -27.19
CA GLN A 39 -14.53 -5.47 -26.52
C GLN A 39 -14.94 -5.42 -25.03
N PHE A 40 -16.17 -5.84 -24.74
CA PHE A 40 -16.70 -5.80 -23.38
C PHE A 40 -16.09 -6.86 -22.46
N SER A 41 -15.71 -8.02 -23.00
CA SER A 41 -15.24 -9.16 -22.22
C SER A 41 -13.71 -9.32 -22.19
N GLN A 42 -12.96 -8.52 -22.96
CA GLN A 42 -11.50 -8.58 -22.96
C GLN A 42 -10.92 -8.03 -21.67
N SER A 43 -9.78 -8.57 -21.25
CA SER A 43 -9.01 -8.12 -20.10
C SER A 43 -7.56 -7.75 -20.45
N VAL A 44 -7.14 -8.03 -21.69
CA VAL A 44 -5.74 -7.81 -22.10
C VAL A 44 -5.28 -6.37 -21.94
N SER A 45 -6.18 -5.39 -21.99
CA SER A 45 -5.88 -3.97 -21.78
C SER A 45 -5.24 -3.68 -20.39
N TYR A 46 -5.51 -4.50 -19.40
CA TYR A 46 -4.97 -4.33 -18.05
C TYR A 46 -4.22 -5.57 -17.53
N ASP A 47 -4.59 -6.80 -17.94
CA ASP A 47 -3.95 -8.03 -17.45
C ASP A 47 -2.63 -8.36 -18.16
N GLN A 48 -2.30 -7.67 -19.27
CA GLN A 48 -1.00 -7.80 -19.94
C GLN A 48 0.18 -7.58 -18.98
N ARG A 49 0.02 -6.86 -17.87
CA ARG A 49 1.05 -6.70 -16.84
C ARG A 49 1.44 -8.02 -16.15
N LEU A 50 0.60 -9.04 -16.25
CA LEU A 50 0.86 -10.38 -15.70
C LEU A 50 1.74 -11.25 -16.60
N TYR A 51 2.14 -10.81 -17.81
CA TYR A 51 2.83 -11.62 -18.80
C TYR A 51 4.06 -12.37 -18.25
N LEU A 52 4.82 -11.72 -17.37
CA LEU A 52 6.01 -12.33 -16.78
C LEU A 52 5.64 -13.55 -15.94
N TYR A 53 4.61 -13.41 -15.11
CA TYR A 53 4.14 -14.46 -14.20
C TYR A 53 3.42 -15.57 -14.94
N ASP A 54 2.67 -15.26 -16.00
CA ASP A 54 2.07 -16.24 -16.90
C ASP A 54 3.13 -17.12 -17.58
N ILE A 55 4.20 -16.50 -18.09
CA ILE A 55 5.31 -17.22 -18.69
C ILE A 55 6.06 -18.06 -17.65
N MET A 56 6.32 -17.52 -16.46
CA MET A 56 6.96 -18.27 -15.36
C MET A 56 6.12 -19.50 -14.97
N GLY A 57 4.81 -19.32 -14.76
CA GLY A 57 3.88 -20.40 -14.46
C GLY A 57 3.84 -21.45 -15.57
N SER A 58 3.82 -21.01 -16.83
CA SER A 58 3.82 -21.86 -18.02
C SER A 58 5.12 -22.67 -18.16
N VAL A 59 6.29 -22.08 -17.94
CA VAL A 59 7.59 -22.77 -17.94
C VAL A 59 7.65 -23.83 -16.85
N ALA A 60 7.22 -23.51 -15.63
CA ALA A 60 7.18 -24.47 -14.54
C ALA A 60 6.23 -25.63 -14.82
N HIS A 61 5.04 -25.34 -15.38
CA HIS A 61 4.06 -26.35 -15.76
C HIS A 61 4.59 -27.32 -16.82
N VAL A 62 5.19 -26.80 -17.89
CA VAL A 62 5.76 -27.62 -18.98
C VAL A 62 6.93 -28.45 -18.47
N SER A 63 7.81 -27.90 -17.65
CA SER A 63 8.92 -28.64 -17.02
C SER A 63 8.40 -29.80 -16.16
N MET A 64 7.32 -29.59 -15.43
CA MET A 64 6.66 -30.64 -14.64
C MET A 64 6.06 -31.71 -15.56
N LEU A 65 5.35 -31.36 -16.64
CA LEU A 65 4.77 -32.30 -17.58
C LEU A 65 5.84 -33.18 -18.24
N ALA A 66 7.01 -32.62 -18.54
CA ALA A 66 8.14 -33.41 -19.04
C ALA A 66 8.72 -34.36 -17.98
N LYS A 67 8.85 -33.90 -16.73
CA LYS A 67 9.31 -34.71 -15.59
C LYS A 67 8.44 -35.94 -15.38
N VAL A 68 7.12 -35.78 -15.51
CA VAL A 68 6.17 -36.89 -15.30
C VAL A 68 5.87 -37.70 -16.58
N GLY A 69 6.55 -37.42 -17.71
CA GLY A 69 6.47 -38.16 -18.96
C GLY A 69 5.20 -37.89 -19.79
N VAL A 70 4.48 -36.81 -19.51
CA VAL A 70 3.33 -36.36 -20.33
C VAL A 70 3.80 -35.68 -21.61
N LEU A 71 4.89 -34.92 -21.53
CA LEU A 71 5.62 -34.37 -22.70
C LEU A 71 6.98 -35.05 -22.84
N SER A 72 7.50 -35.07 -24.04
CA SER A 72 8.92 -35.38 -24.22
C SER A 72 9.78 -34.20 -23.78
N ARG A 73 11.05 -34.45 -23.54
CA ARG A 73 12.00 -33.39 -23.17
C ARG A 73 12.17 -32.40 -24.30
N GLU A 74 12.24 -32.89 -25.55
CA GLU A 74 12.36 -32.09 -26.74
C GLU A 74 11.16 -31.13 -26.94
N GLU A 75 9.94 -31.62 -26.67
CA GLU A 75 8.72 -30.79 -26.72
C GLU A 75 8.72 -29.73 -25.65
N SER A 76 9.11 -30.08 -24.43
CA SER A 76 9.26 -29.13 -23.32
C SER A 76 10.28 -28.03 -23.64
N ASP A 77 11.47 -28.43 -24.12
CA ASP A 77 12.54 -27.47 -24.46
C ASP A 77 12.09 -26.51 -25.58
N GLN A 78 11.35 -27.00 -26.59
CA GLN A 78 10.79 -26.16 -27.66
C GLN A 78 9.76 -25.15 -27.13
N ILE A 79 8.86 -25.58 -26.25
CA ILE A 79 7.84 -24.70 -25.64
C ILE A 79 8.53 -23.63 -24.78
N ILE A 80 9.48 -24.01 -23.93
CA ILE A 80 10.24 -23.10 -23.08
C ILE A 80 10.99 -22.05 -23.93
N ALA A 81 11.70 -22.49 -24.97
CA ALA A 81 12.39 -21.56 -25.86
C ALA A 81 11.45 -20.58 -26.57
N GLY A 82 10.26 -21.06 -26.98
CA GLY A 82 9.21 -20.23 -27.56
C GLY A 82 8.67 -19.19 -26.58
N LEU A 83 8.42 -19.58 -25.33
CA LEU A 83 7.95 -18.67 -24.25
C LEU A 83 9.00 -17.62 -23.90
N GLU A 84 10.27 -18.00 -23.77
CA GLU A 84 11.35 -17.02 -23.49
C GLU A 84 11.55 -16.03 -24.64
N SER A 85 11.37 -16.46 -25.91
CA SER A 85 11.37 -15.55 -27.04
C SER A 85 10.20 -14.55 -26.98
N ILE A 86 9.00 -15.00 -26.61
CA ILE A 86 7.83 -14.12 -26.43
C ILE A 86 8.08 -13.12 -25.29
N LYS A 87 8.59 -13.59 -24.17
CA LYS A 87 8.97 -12.74 -23.04
C LYS A 87 9.94 -11.63 -23.45
N ALA A 88 10.97 -11.97 -24.24
CA ALA A 88 11.92 -10.98 -24.71
C ALA A 88 11.26 -9.92 -25.60
N GLU A 89 10.35 -10.30 -26.51
CA GLU A 89 9.60 -9.35 -27.36
C GLU A 89 8.70 -8.43 -26.54
N ILE A 90 7.97 -8.98 -25.55
CA ILE A 90 7.11 -8.18 -24.67
C ILE A 90 7.96 -7.17 -23.89
N THR A 91 9.09 -7.63 -23.32
CA THR A 91 10.00 -6.78 -22.53
C THR A 91 10.59 -5.64 -23.38
N GLN A 92 10.81 -5.89 -24.67
CA GLN A 92 11.33 -4.88 -25.62
C GLN A 92 10.24 -3.97 -26.20
N GLY A 93 8.96 -4.20 -25.87
CA GLY A 93 7.83 -3.44 -26.40
C GLY A 93 7.49 -3.76 -27.86
N ASN A 94 7.96 -4.89 -28.40
CA ASN A 94 7.77 -5.31 -29.79
C ASN A 94 6.61 -6.29 -29.99
N PHE A 95 5.92 -6.70 -28.91
CA PHE A 95 4.81 -7.63 -28.96
C PHE A 95 3.47 -6.90 -29.15
N GLU A 96 2.70 -7.35 -30.15
CA GLU A 96 1.36 -6.79 -30.41
C GLU A 96 0.29 -7.54 -29.62
N TRP A 97 -0.43 -6.84 -28.74
CA TRP A 97 -1.57 -7.38 -28.01
C TRP A 97 -2.84 -7.26 -28.84
N GLU A 98 -3.51 -8.39 -29.08
CA GLU A 98 -4.78 -8.44 -29.80
C GLU A 98 -5.96 -8.57 -28.82
N THR A 99 -6.85 -7.58 -28.78
CA THR A 99 -8.08 -7.59 -27.92
C THR A 99 -9.04 -8.72 -28.30
N THR A 100 -9.04 -9.13 -29.57
CA THR A 100 -9.80 -10.29 -30.06
C THR A 100 -9.35 -11.62 -29.45
N LEU A 101 -8.15 -11.67 -28.86
CA LEU A 101 -7.61 -12.81 -28.14
C LEU A 101 -7.89 -12.72 -26.62
N GLU A 102 -8.70 -11.77 -26.19
CA GLU A 102 -9.37 -11.71 -24.89
C GLU A 102 -8.47 -11.34 -23.72
N ASP A 103 -7.43 -12.13 -23.41
CA ASP A 103 -6.57 -12.00 -22.22
C ASP A 103 -5.08 -12.21 -22.54
N VAL A 104 -4.22 -11.96 -21.56
CA VAL A 104 -2.77 -12.17 -21.66
C VAL A 104 -2.43 -13.60 -22.05
N HIS A 105 -3.14 -14.58 -21.51
CA HIS A 105 -2.87 -16.01 -21.70
C HIS A 105 -3.12 -16.44 -23.14
N MET A 106 -4.27 -16.04 -23.74
CA MET A 106 -4.58 -16.39 -25.13
C MET A 106 -3.66 -15.69 -26.13
N ASN A 107 -3.24 -14.46 -25.83
CA ASN A 107 -2.28 -13.76 -26.63
C ASN A 107 -0.93 -14.51 -26.66
N ILE A 108 -0.40 -14.90 -25.49
CA ILE A 108 0.85 -15.64 -25.37
C ILE A 108 0.74 -17.04 -26.02
N GLU A 109 -0.34 -17.79 -25.74
CA GLU A 109 -0.55 -19.12 -26.30
C GLU A 109 -0.67 -19.08 -27.83
N THR A 110 -1.41 -18.12 -28.39
CA THR A 110 -1.57 -17.95 -29.83
C THR A 110 -0.23 -17.59 -30.49
N ALA A 111 0.55 -16.70 -29.89
CA ALA A 111 1.88 -16.35 -30.36
C ALA A 111 2.83 -17.55 -30.30
N LEU A 112 2.77 -18.37 -29.25
CA LEU A 112 3.55 -19.60 -29.12
C LEU A 112 3.21 -20.58 -30.23
N VAL A 113 1.92 -20.86 -30.46
CA VAL A 113 1.47 -21.80 -31.51
C VAL A 113 1.88 -21.28 -32.91
N ALA A 114 1.83 -20.00 -33.16
CA ALA A 114 2.29 -19.42 -34.42
C ALA A 114 3.80 -19.64 -34.67
N ARG A 115 4.62 -19.75 -33.63
CA ARG A 115 6.07 -19.92 -33.71
C ARG A 115 6.53 -21.37 -33.82
N ILE A 116 5.93 -22.24 -33.00
CA ILE A 116 6.40 -23.65 -32.86
C ILE A 116 5.37 -24.67 -33.32
N GLY A 117 4.22 -24.23 -33.86
CA GLY A 117 3.20 -25.12 -34.47
C GLY A 117 2.48 -26.02 -33.45
N GLU A 118 2.23 -27.27 -33.82
CA GLU A 118 1.42 -28.23 -33.04
C GLU A 118 1.98 -28.49 -31.63
N VAL A 119 3.29 -28.40 -31.44
CA VAL A 119 3.92 -28.58 -30.13
C VAL A 119 3.46 -27.50 -29.15
N GLY A 120 3.26 -26.25 -29.60
CA GLY A 120 2.76 -25.16 -28.76
C GLY A 120 1.38 -25.41 -28.18
N LYS A 121 0.52 -26.15 -28.85
CA LYS A 121 -0.82 -26.51 -28.35
C LYS A 121 -0.77 -27.45 -27.12
N LYS A 122 0.34 -28.12 -26.88
CA LYS A 122 0.51 -29.01 -25.74
C LYS A 122 0.73 -28.27 -24.42
N LEU A 123 1.04 -26.97 -24.45
CA LEU A 123 1.23 -26.14 -23.26
C LEU A 123 0.02 -26.21 -22.31
N HIS A 124 -1.19 -26.28 -22.84
CA HIS A 124 -2.44 -26.27 -22.06
C HIS A 124 -2.81 -27.63 -21.46
N THR A 125 -2.02 -28.68 -21.68
CA THR A 125 -2.31 -30.05 -21.20
C THR A 125 -2.42 -30.10 -19.67
N GLY A 126 -3.56 -30.56 -19.15
CA GLY A 126 -3.79 -30.71 -17.70
C GLY A 126 -3.93 -29.40 -16.91
N ARG A 127 -4.09 -28.28 -17.59
CA ARG A 127 -4.24 -26.95 -17.01
C ARG A 127 -5.54 -26.29 -17.46
N SER A 128 -6.05 -25.35 -16.66
CA SER A 128 -7.11 -24.42 -17.01
C SER A 128 -6.62 -22.98 -16.86
N ARG A 129 -7.31 -22.03 -17.48
CA ARG A 129 -7.10 -20.61 -17.18
C ARG A 129 -7.40 -20.27 -15.73
N ASN A 130 -8.31 -20.99 -15.08
CA ASN A 130 -8.71 -20.72 -13.71
C ASN A 130 -7.55 -20.86 -12.72
N ASP A 131 -6.80 -21.97 -12.77
CA ASP A 131 -5.63 -22.18 -11.92
C ASP A 131 -4.40 -21.38 -12.40
N GLN A 132 -4.30 -21.12 -13.70
CA GLN A 132 -3.27 -20.26 -14.30
C GLN A 132 -3.39 -18.83 -13.76
N ILE A 133 -4.55 -18.18 -13.93
CA ILE A 133 -4.81 -16.82 -13.45
C ILE A 133 -4.61 -16.71 -11.93
N ALA A 134 -5.12 -17.67 -11.16
CA ALA A 134 -4.94 -17.68 -9.70
C ALA A 134 -3.46 -17.75 -9.31
N THR A 135 -2.64 -18.46 -10.07
CA THR A 135 -1.19 -18.56 -9.85
C THR A 135 -0.49 -17.24 -10.20
N ASP A 136 -0.83 -16.65 -11.33
CA ASP A 136 -0.21 -15.42 -11.83
C ASP A 136 -0.45 -14.24 -10.90
N ILE A 137 -1.68 -14.08 -10.40
CA ILE A 137 -2.02 -13.02 -9.45
C ILE A 137 -1.23 -13.20 -8.14
N ARG A 138 -1.08 -14.44 -7.64
CA ARG A 138 -0.30 -14.69 -6.43
C ARG A 138 1.19 -14.45 -6.62
N LEU A 139 1.76 -14.84 -7.76
CA LEU A 139 3.15 -14.56 -8.12
C LEU A 139 3.38 -13.04 -8.21
N TYR A 140 2.52 -12.34 -8.94
CA TYR A 140 2.56 -10.89 -9.07
C TYR A 140 2.47 -10.20 -7.70
N LEU A 141 1.46 -10.57 -6.90
CA LEU A 141 1.23 -9.92 -5.61
C LEU A 141 2.36 -10.18 -4.60
N ARG A 142 3.05 -11.34 -4.68
CA ARG A 142 4.25 -11.63 -3.90
C ARG A 142 5.33 -10.57 -4.11
N ASP A 143 5.63 -10.28 -5.38
CA ASP A 143 6.68 -9.32 -5.75
C ASP A 143 6.27 -7.89 -5.34
N GLU A 144 5.00 -7.54 -5.55
CA GLU A 144 4.46 -6.23 -5.18
C GLU A 144 4.43 -5.99 -3.67
N VAL A 145 4.13 -7.00 -2.86
CA VAL A 145 4.22 -6.90 -1.40
C VAL A 145 5.66 -6.66 -0.95
N THR A 146 6.62 -7.36 -1.54
CA THR A 146 8.05 -7.15 -1.25
C THR A 146 8.48 -5.72 -1.60
N GLU A 147 8.07 -5.20 -2.76
CA GLU A 147 8.38 -3.81 -3.16
C GLU A 147 7.72 -2.79 -2.23
N ILE A 148 6.45 -3.01 -1.83
CA ILE A 148 5.76 -2.13 -0.87
C ILE A 148 6.44 -2.14 0.50
N GLN A 149 6.90 -3.31 0.98
CA GLN A 149 7.66 -3.40 2.23
C GLN A 149 9.00 -2.64 2.12
N ALA A 150 9.70 -2.75 1.01
CA ALA A 150 10.93 -1.99 0.77
C ALA A 150 10.68 -0.47 0.77
N LEU A 151 9.56 -0.01 0.22
CA LEU A 151 9.15 1.40 0.26
C LEU A 151 8.79 1.86 1.68
N LEU A 152 8.07 1.03 2.45
CA LEU A 152 7.79 1.30 3.86
C LEU A 152 9.09 1.43 4.67
N VAL A 153 10.06 0.55 4.44
CA VAL A 153 11.40 0.63 5.09
C VAL A 153 12.09 1.95 4.77
N LYS A 154 12.00 2.45 3.53
CA LYS A 154 12.55 3.77 3.15
C LYS A 154 11.88 4.91 3.91
N VAL A 155 10.54 4.92 3.98
CA VAL A 155 9.80 5.94 4.72
C VAL A 155 10.15 5.88 6.21
N MET A 156 10.17 4.69 6.80
CA MET A 156 10.52 4.49 8.20
C MET A 156 11.96 4.91 8.51
N SER A 157 12.92 4.63 7.61
CA SER A 157 14.31 5.11 7.75
C SER A 157 14.38 6.64 7.76
N ALA A 158 13.64 7.30 6.86
CA ALA A 158 13.57 8.76 6.81
C ALA A 158 12.95 9.36 8.08
N LEU A 159 11.92 8.69 8.65
CA LEU A 159 11.31 9.09 9.93
C LEU A 159 12.30 8.96 11.09
N LEU A 160 13.10 7.88 11.14
CA LEU A 160 14.14 7.71 12.16
C LEU A 160 15.22 8.80 12.08
N ASP A 161 15.66 9.14 10.86
CA ASP A 161 16.66 10.18 10.64
C ASP A 161 16.11 11.57 11.05
N LEU A 162 14.85 11.86 10.73
CA LEU A 162 14.17 13.08 11.14
C LEU A 162 13.95 13.12 12.66
N ALA A 163 13.53 12.01 13.26
CA ALA A 163 13.36 11.89 14.71
C ALA A 163 14.67 12.10 15.47
N GLU A 164 15.78 11.57 14.97
CA GLU A 164 17.10 11.74 15.56
C GLU A 164 17.58 13.19 15.50
N ARG A 165 17.43 13.84 14.35
CA ARG A 165 17.77 15.27 14.16
C ARG A 165 16.97 16.18 15.09
N GLU A 166 15.74 15.83 15.39
CA GLU A 166 14.78 16.66 16.14
C GLU A 166 14.39 16.04 17.50
N ALA A 167 15.22 15.14 18.06
CA ALA A 167 14.93 14.43 19.30
C ALA A 167 14.70 15.37 20.49
N GLY A 168 15.33 16.55 20.49
CA GLY A 168 15.19 17.58 21.54
C GLY A 168 14.31 18.76 21.15
N THR A 169 13.74 18.81 19.96
CA THR A 169 12.89 19.94 19.51
C THR A 169 11.54 19.87 20.18
N ILE A 170 11.25 20.81 21.08
CA ILE A 170 10.00 20.87 21.84
C ILE A 170 8.88 21.44 20.98
N MET A 171 7.70 20.80 21.06
CA MET A 171 6.45 21.25 20.44
C MET A 171 5.27 21.00 21.37
N PRO A 172 4.12 21.66 21.20
CA PRO A 172 2.92 21.30 21.93
C PRO A 172 2.39 19.94 21.45
N GLY A 173 2.13 19.04 22.37
CA GLY A 173 1.29 17.87 22.12
C GLY A 173 -0.18 18.28 22.19
N PHE A 174 -1.01 17.72 21.31
CA PHE A 174 -2.42 18.09 21.17
C PHE A 174 -3.36 16.96 21.55
N THR A 175 -4.41 17.30 22.28
CA THR A 175 -5.62 16.50 22.41
C THR A 175 -6.82 17.38 22.09
N HIS A 176 -7.81 16.87 21.33
CA HIS A 176 -8.97 17.64 20.88
C HIS A 176 -8.57 18.93 20.10
N MET A 177 -7.42 18.94 19.44
CA MET A 177 -6.81 20.12 18.78
C MET A 177 -6.50 21.26 19.74
N GLN A 178 -6.46 21.01 21.05
CA GLN A 178 -6.01 21.94 22.08
C GLN A 178 -4.60 21.56 22.54
N ALA A 179 -3.74 22.55 22.80
CA ALA A 179 -2.44 22.33 23.40
C ALA A 179 -2.64 21.65 24.78
N ALA A 180 -1.93 20.55 25.02
CA ALA A 180 -2.11 19.72 26.19
C ALA A 180 -0.83 19.66 27.05
N GLN A 181 0.20 19.00 26.56
CA GLN A 181 1.48 18.85 27.25
C GLN A 181 2.64 19.00 26.26
N PRO A 182 3.83 19.47 26.70
CA PRO A 182 4.98 19.53 25.82
C PRO A 182 5.44 18.12 25.45
N VAL A 183 5.79 17.93 24.18
CA VAL A 183 6.43 16.73 23.64
C VAL A 183 7.62 17.12 22.78
N THR A 184 8.44 16.16 22.34
CA THR A 184 9.44 16.47 21.32
C THR A 184 8.94 16.08 19.93
N PHE A 185 9.34 16.81 18.89
CA PHE A 185 9.04 16.48 17.50
C PHE A 185 9.60 15.10 17.13
N GLY A 186 10.80 14.75 17.62
CA GLY A 186 11.35 13.42 17.45
C GLY A 186 10.48 12.33 18.04
N HIS A 187 9.91 12.53 19.22
CA HIS A 187 8.94 11.60 19.83
C HIS A 187 7.69 11.44 18.96
N HIS A 188 7.18 12.53 18.41
CA HIS A 188 6.03 12.52 17.51
C HIS A 188 6.31 11.72 16.23
N MET A 189 7.50 11.91 15.61
CA MET A 189 7.91 11.13 14.44
C MET A 189 8.04 9.64 14.74
N MET A 190 8.49 9.27 15.94
CA MET A 190 8.52 7.87 16.37
C MET A 190 7.12 7.25 16.48
N ALA A 191 6.07 8.03 16.78
CA ALA A 191 4.70 7.52 16.72
C ALA A 191 4.28 7.11 15.30
N TRP A 192 4.67 7.86 14.28
CA TRP A 192 4.46 7.50 12.86
C TRP A 192 5.29 6.29 12.46
N PHE A 193 6.53 6.20 12.91
CA PHE A 193 7.36 5.02 12.71
C PHE A 193 6.67 3.75 13.25
N GLU A 194 6.13 3.77 14.47
CA GLU A 194 5.47 2.61 15.09
C GLU A 194 4.19 2.18 14.32
N MET A 195 3.47 3.12 13.72
CA MET A 195 2.31 2.79 12.88
C MET A 195 2.72 2.05 11.62
N LEU A 196 3.69 2.58 10.88
CA LEU A 196 4.19 1.98 9.63
C LEU A 196 4.93 0.65 9.89
N TYR A 197 5.60 0.51 11.01
CA TYR A 197 6.21 -0.76 11.40
C TYR A 197 5.16 -1.87 11.59
N ARG A 198 4.05 -1.56 12.24
CA ARG A 198 2.92 -2.51 12.35
C ARG A 198 2.31 -2.86 11.00
N ASP A 199 2.30 -1.91 10.05
CA ASP A 199 1.83 -2.18 8.68
C ASP A 199 2.78 -3.12 7.93
N CYS A 200 4.08 -2.93 8.09
CA CYS A 200 5.09 -3.83 7.53
C CYS A 200 4.92 -5.27 8.03
N LEU A 201 4.65 -5.45 9.34
CA LEU A 201 4.38 -6.77 9.92
C LEU A 201 3.09 -7.40 9.36
N ARG A 202 2.01 -6.62 9.18
CA ARG A 202 0.77 -7.10 8.56
C ARG A 202 1.00 -7.60 7.14
N LEU A 203 1.78 -6.86 6.36
CA LEU A 203 2.13 -7.27 5.00
C LEU A 203 2.95 -8.56 4.98
N ALA A 204 3.88 -8.74 5.93
CA ALA A 204 4.63 -10.00 6.07
C ALA A 204 3.71 -11.19 6.39
N ASP A 205 2.74 -11.01 7.28
CA ASP A 205 1.73 -12.04 7.59
C ASP A 205 0.82 -12.32 6.39
N CYS A 206 0.40 -11.29 5.65
CA CYS A 206 -0.37 -11.41 4.42
C CYS A 206 0.42 -12.17 3.34
N TYR A 207 1.70 -11.86 3.17
CA TYR A 207 2.59 -12.54 2.22
C TYR A 207 2.59 -14.06 2.41
N ALA A 208 2.61 -14.55 3.64
CA ALA A 208 2.58 -16.00 3.92
C ALA A 208 1.31 -16.67 3.38
N ARG A 209 0.16 -15.99 3.39
CA ARG A 209 -1.10 -16.50 2.84
C ARG A 209 -1.23 -16.34 1.33
N ILE A 210 -0.58 -15.33 0.76
CA ILE A 210 -0.41 -15.20 -0.71
C ILE A 210 0.44 -16.34 -1.24
N ASN A 211 1.49 -16.73 -0.52
CA ASN A 211 2.55 -17.62 -0.97
C ASN A 211 2.17 -19.12 -0.88
N VAL A 212 1.01 -19.47 -1.46
CA VAL A 212 0.49 -20.84 -1.56
C VAL A 212 0.09 -21.12 -3.02
N MET A 213 0.63 -22.16 -3.65
CA MET A 213 0.49 -22.42 -5.09
C MET A 213 -0.84 -23.10 -5.46
N PRO A 214 -1.68 -22.50 -6.33
CA PRO A 214 -2.91 -23.12 -6.81
C PRO A 214 -2.75 -23.96 -8.08
N LEU A 215 -1.65 -23.83 -8.84
CA LEU A 215 -1.46 -24.49 -10.14
C LEU A 215 -1.57 -26.01 -10.01
N GLY A 216 -2.25 -26.63 -10.97
CA GLY A 216 -2.61 -28.06 -10.96
C GLY A 216 -4.01 -28.33 -10.41
N SER A 217 -4.74 -27.28 -10.00
CA SER A 217 -6.17 -27.38 -9.65
C SER A 217 -7.06 -27.47 -10.89
N ALA A 218 -6.52 -27.16 -12.06
CA ALA A 218 -7.21 -27.10 -13.34
C ALA A 218 -8.46 -26.20 -13.28
N ALA A 219 -9.58 -26.61 -13.90
CA ALA A 219 -10.79 -25.78 -13.87
C ALA A 219 -11.43 -25.63 -12.47
N LEU A 220 -11.45 -26.73 -11.70
CA LEU A 220 -11.99 -26.80 -10.34
C LEU A 220 -11.78 -28.20 -9.66
N ALA A 221 -11.58 -29.25 -10.42
CA ALA A 221 -11.61 -30.65 -9.94
C ALA A 221 -10.22 -31.34 -10.00
N GLY A 222 -9.17 -30.57 -10.30
CA GLY A 222 -7.86 -31.15 -10.61
C GLY A 222 -7.84 -31.75 -12.01
N THR A 223 -6.88 -32.64 -12.25
CA THR A 223 -6.67 -33.29 -13.56
C THR A 223 -6.41 -34.80 -13.40
N SER A 224 -6.72 -35.59 -14.42
CA SER A 224 -6.43 -37.01 -14.46
C SER A 224 -4.98 -37.35 -14.85
N TYR A 225 -4.19 -36.34 -15.23
CA TYR A 225 -2.76 -36.51 -15.51
C TYR A 225 -1.98 -36.71 -14.21
N PRO A 226 -0.87 -37.47 -14.21
CA PRO A 226 -0.06 -37.72 -13.02
C PRO A 226 0.87 -36.54 -12.69
N ILE A 227 0.30 -35.34 -12.50
CA ILE A 227 1.05 -34.11 -12.26
C ILE A 227 1.77 -34.14 -10.91
N ASP A 228 2.94 -33.49 -10.86
CA ASP A 228 3.73 -33.27 -9.64
C ASP A 228 3.65 -31.80 -9.22
N ARG A 229 2.63 -31.47 -8.39
CA ARG A 229 2.41 -30.11 -7.90
C ARG A 229 3.53 -29.62 -6.98
N GLN A 230 4.18 -30.53 -6.23
CA GLN A 230 5.30 -30.13 -5.36
C GLN A 230 6.49 -29.65 -6.20
N TYR A 231 6.82 -30.39 -7.25
CA TYR A 231 7.88 -29.96 -8.16
C TYR A 231 7.57 -28.62 -8.84
N THR A 232 6.32 -28.40 -9.25
CA THR A 232 5.90 -27.08 -9.79
C THR A 232 6.04 -25.98 -8.76
N ALA A 233 5.68 -26.25 -7.49
CA ALA A 233 5.83 -25.30 -6.39
C ALA A 233 7.31 -24.95 -6.13
N GLU A 234 8.20 -25.94 -6.16
CA GLU A 234 9.66 -25.74 -6.03
C GLU A 234 10.18 -24.79 -7.13
N LEU A 235 9.80 -25.05 -8.39
CA LEU A 235 10.21 -24.21 -9.53
C LEU A 235 9.73 -22.76 -9.40
N LEU A 236 8.53 -22.55 -8.85
CA LEU A 236 7.91 -21.24 -8.64
C LEU A 236 8.24 -20.63 -7.27
N LYS A 237 9.05 -21.32 -6.46
CA LYS A 237 9.43 -20.91 -5.10
C LYS A 237 8.23 -20.68 -4.18
N PHE A 238 7.18 -21.50 -4.31
CA PHE A 238 6.11 -21.58 -3.32
C PHE A 238 6.45 -22.63 -2.25
N PRO A 239 6.29 -22.31 -0.95
CA PRO A 239 6.59 -23.26 0.12
C PRO A 239 5.57 -24.39 0.21
N THR A 240 4.33 -24.17 -0.27
CA THR A 240 3.22 -25.11 -0.16
C THR A 240 2.30 -25.02 -1.37
N VAL A 241 1.43 -26.03 -1.52
CA VAL A 241 0.36 -26.07 -2.51
C VAL A 241 -1.00 -26.00 -1.84
N THR A 242 -2.03 -25.51 -2.55
CA THR A 242 -3.41 -25.50 -2.06
C THR A 242 -3.94 -26.93 -1.85
N ASN A 243 -4.74 -27.13 -0.79
CA ASN A 243 -5.24 -28.43 -0.38
C ASN A 243 -6.56 -28.84 -1.05
N ASN A 244 -7.27 -27.90 -1.66
CA ASN A 244 -8.55 -28.13 -2.34
C ASN A 244 -8.58 -27.41 -3.68
N SER A 245 -8.81 -28.14 -4.77
CA SER A 245 -8.78 -27.58 -6.13
C SER A 245 -9.96 -26.65 -6.44
N LEU A 246 -11.11 -26.86 -5.79
CA LEU A 246 -12.28 -26.01 -5.98
C LEU A 246 -12.10 -24.63 -5.33
N ASP A 247 -11.57 -24.64 -4.10
CA ASP A 247 -11.22 -23.44 -3.35
C ASP A 247 -10.09 -22.66 -4.04
N ALA A 248 -9.05 -23.36 -4.49
CA ALA A 248 -7.85 -22.78 -5.10
C ALA A 248 -8.12 -21.86 -6.30
N VAL A 249 -9.17 -22.14 -7.08
CA VAL A 249 -9.56 -21.33 -8.25
C VAL A 249 -10.64 -20.30 -7.91
N SER A 250 -11.30 -20.43 -6.76
CA SER A 250 -12.34 -19.52 -6.25
C SER A 250 -11.77 -18.42 -5.37
N ASP A 251 -10.76 -18.73 -4.57
CA ASP A 251 -10.21 -17.89 -3.53
C ASP A 251 -9.69 -16.53 -4.07
N ARG A 252 -10.12 -15.47 -3.41
CA ARG A 252 -9.61 -14.09 -3.55
C ARG A 252 -9.35 -13.44 -2.19
N ASP A 253 -9.38 -14.23 -1.11
CA ASP A 253 -9.14 -13.74 0.25
C ASP A 253 -7.77 -13.05 0.34
N PHE A 254 -6.75 -13.61 -0.32
CA PHE A 254 -5.40 -13.05 -0.37
C PHE A 254 -5.36 -11.64 -0.98
N ALA A 255 -6.19 -11.34 -1.99
CA ALA A 255 -6.27 -10.03 -2.62
C ALA A 255 -7.05 -9.04 -1.73
N ILE A 256 -8.11 -9.51 -1.06
CA ILE A 256 -8.91 -8.73 -0.10
C ILE A 256 -8.06 -8.40 1.13
N GLU A 257 -7.32 -9.37 1.66
CA GLU A 257 -6.43 -9.18 2.80
C GLU A 257 -5.32 -8.18 2.49
N PHE A 258 -4.67 -8.31 1.34
CA PHE A 258 -3.69 -7.32 0.87
C PHE A 258 -4.31 -5.92 0.78
N SER A 259 -5.49 -5.80 0.16
CA SER A 259 -6.19 -4.51 0.04
C SER A 259 -6.59 -3.94 1.39
N SER A 260 -6.89 -4.78 2.38
CA SER A 260 -7.15 -4.39 3.78
C SER A 260 -5.87 -3.86 4.45
N CYS A 261 -4.73 -4.52 4.27
CA CYS A 261 -3.44 -4.02 4.74
C CYS A 261 -3.09 -2.68 4.08
N ALA A 262 -3.28 -2.57 2.76
CA ALA A 262 -3.08 -1.34 1.99
C ALA A 262 -3.98 -0.20 2.49
N ALA A 263 -5.23 -0.48 2.84
CA ALA A 263 -6.16 0.50 3.40
C ALA A 263 -5.67 1.04 4.76
N LEU A 264 -5.06 0.21 5.61
CA LEU A 264 -4.46 0.65 6.87
C LEU A 264 -3.22 1.52 6.63
N VAL A 265 -2.34 1.14 5.71
CA VAL A 265 -1.19 1.97 5.29
C VAL A 265 -1.68 3.35 4.85
N MET A 266 -2.67 3.39 3.97
CA MET A 266 -3.22 4.66 3.46
C MET A 266 -3.92 5.48 4.54
N MET A 267 -4.58 4.85 5.52
CA MET A 267 -5.16 5.53 6.66
C MET A 267 -4.08 6.22 7.51
N HIS A 268 -2.95 5.54 7.77
CA HIS A 268 -1.83 6.13 8.49
C HIS A 268 -1.21 7.28 7.71
N LEU A 269 -0.94 7.10 6.41
CA LEU A 269 -0.43 8.17 5.55
C LEU A 269 -1.40 9.37 5.45
N SER A 270 -2.71 9.12 5.43
CA SER A 270 -3.74 10.18 5.43
C SER A 270 -3.71 11.00 6.71
N ARG A 271 -3.56 10.37 7.88
CA ARG A 271 -3.43 11.07 9.17
C ARG A 271 -2.14 11.87 9.24
N PHE A 272 -1.03 11.30 8.78
CA PHE A 272 0.23 12.03 8.70
C PHE A 272 0.13 13.22 7.74
N SER A 273 -0.51 13.02 6.59
CA SER A 273 -0.81 14.10 5.64
C SER A 273 -1.58 15.25 6.28
N GLU A 274 -2.60 14.94 7.09
CA GLU A 274 -3.40 15.95 7.80
C GLU A 274 -2.53 16.81 8.70
N GLU A 275 -1.65 16.21 9.50
CA GLU A 275 -0.73 16.94 10.38
C GLU A 275 0.26 17.79 9.58
N LEU A 276 0.84 17.28 8.48
CA LEU A 276 1.75 18.05 7.64
C LEU A 276 1.05 19.27 7.02
N VAL A 277 -0.20 19.13 6.56
CA VAL A 277 -0.99 20.24 6.02
C VAL A 277 -1.26 21.29 7.10
N LEU A 278 -1.67 20.88 8.29
CA LEU A 278 -1.90 21.77 9.43
C LEU A 278 -0.61 22.49 9.82
N TRP A 279 0.50 21.76 10.02
CA TRP A 279 1.76 22.32 10.48
C TRP A 279 2.44 23.26 9.48
N MET A 280 2.22 23.06 8.19
CA MET A 280 2.71 23.95 7.15
C MET A 280 1.84 25.22 7.01
N SER A 281 0.62 25.22 7.54
CA SER A 281 -0.26 26.40 7.46
C SER A 281 0.34 27.60 8.21
N GLN A 282 -0.01 28.81 7.76
CA GLN A 282 0.43 30.05 8.43
C GLN A 282 0.00 30.15 9.89
N GLN A 283 -1.09 29.46 10.27
CA GLN A 283 -1.61 29.43 11.63
C GLN A 283 -0.72 28.64 12.59
N PHE A 284 -0.08 27.56 12.09
CA PHE A 284 0.87 26.77 12.87
C PHE A 284 2.31 27.19 12.59
N GLY A 285 2.72 27.21 11.33
CA GLY A 285 4.09 27.58 10.92
C GLY A 285 5.17 26.69 11.54
N PHE A 286 4.85 25.42 11.87
CA PHE A 286 5.76 24.50 12.55
C PHE A 286 6.78 23.87 11.62
N ILE A 287 6.40 23.69 10.36
CA ILE A 287 7.26 23.08 9.34
C ILE A 287 7.17 23.84 8.02
N ASP A 288 8.19 23.64 7.19
CA ASP A 288 8.14 23.89 5.76
C ASP A 288 8.52 22.64 5.00
N LEU A 289 7.94 22.43 3.84
CA LEU A 289 8.26 21.33 2.93
C LEU A 289 9.16 21.86 1.81
N GLY A 290 10.10 21.05 1.33
CA GLY A 290 10.97 21.42 0.22
C GLY A 290 10.15 21.85 -1.02
N ASP A 291 10.62 22.84 -1.77
CA ASP A 291 9.92 23.41 -2.92
C ASP A 291 9.57 22.37 -3.99
N ALA A 292 10.39 21.32 -4.11
CA ALA A 292 10.14 20.22 -5.05
C ALA A 292 8.89 19.39 -4.72
N TRP A 293 8.35 19.52 -3.49
CA TRP A 293 7.18 18.77 -2.98
C TRP A 293 5.94 19.64 -2.81
N CYS A 294 6.02 20.87 -3.27
CA CYS A 294 4.96 21.86 -3.17
C CYS A 294 4.60 22.42 -4.54
N THR A 295 3.43 23.06 -4.65
CA THR A 295 3.08 23.84 -5.83
C THR A 295 2.79 25.30 -5.45
N GLY A 296 2.91 26.18 -6.44
CA GLY A 296 2.52 27.59 -6.33
C GLY A 296 1.10 27.83 -6.81
N SER A 297 0.69 29.11 -6.75
CA SER A 297 -0.57 29.56 -7.32
C SER A 297 -0.31 30.35 -8.60
N SER A 298 -1.11 30.13 -9.63
CA SER A 298 -1.04 30.89 -10.89
C SER A 298 -1.42 32.36 -10.76
N ILE A 299 -2.13 32.73 -9.68
CA ILE A 299 -2.62 34.07 -9.43
C ILE A 299 -2.04 34.73 -8.16
N MET A 300 -1.56 33.91 -7.22
CA MET A 300 -1.01 34.37 -5.93
C MET A 300 0.46 33.98 -5.83
N PRO A 301 1.41 34.83 -6.22
CA PRO A 301 2.83 34.45 -6.34
C PRO A 301 3.51 34.13 -5.01
N GLN A 302 2.93 34.53 -3.89
CA GLN A 302 3.43 34.24 -2.53
C GLN A 302 2.95 32.89 -1.98
N LYS A 303 2.01 32.20 -2.65
CA LYS A 303 1.35 31.00 -2.13
C LYS A 303 2.15 29.74 -2.44
N LYS A 304 2.39 28.93 -1.41
CA LYS A 304 3.01 27.60 -1.46
C LYS A 304 2.05 26.59 -0.86
N ASN A 305 1.70 25.57 -1.62
CA ASN A 305 0.68 24.57 -1.24
C ASN A 305 1.31 23.21 -0.92
N PRO A 306 0.85 22.53 0.12
CA PRO A 306 1.28 21.15 0.45
C PRO A 306 0.53 20.10 -0.37
N ASP A 307 0.59 20.19 -1.72
CA ASP A 307 -0.25 19.34 -2.60
C ASP A 307 0.01 17.85 -2.44
N ILE A 308 1.26 17.43 -2.15
CA ILE A 308 1.57 16.00 -1.99
C ILE A 308 0.84 15.39 -0.79
N PRO A 309 0.92 15.95 0.44
CA PRO A 309 0.09 15.49 1.55
C PRO A 309 -1.41 15.51 1.24
N GLU A 310 -1.91 16.56 0.60
CA GLU A 310 -3.33 16.64 0.23
C GLU A 310 -3.75 15.55 -0.73
N LEU A 311 -2.94 15.27 -1.77
CA LEU A 311 -3.20 14.20 -2.73
C LEU A 311 -3.15 12.81 -2.08
N VAL A 312 -2.20 12.55 -1.19
CA VAL A 312 -2.11 11.26 -0.46
C VAL A 312 -3.34 11.07 0.42
N ARG A 313 -3.77 12.12 1.15
CA ARG A 313 -5.02 12.12 1.91
C ARG A 313 -6.22 11.80 1.02
N GLY A 314 -6.33 12.43 -0.16
CA GLY A 314 -7.40 12.19 -1.12
C GLY A 314 -7.39 10.78 -1.71
N LYS A 315 -6.22 10.24 -2.07
CA LYS A 315 -6.05 8.91 -2.65
C LYS A 315 -6.46 7.76 -1.72
N THR A 316 -6.51 7.98 -0.42
CA THR A 316 -6.99 7.01 0.58
C THR A 316 -8.40 6.51 0.27
N ALA A 317 -9.30 7.41 -0.15
CA ALA A 317 -10.67 7.04 -0.52
C ALA A 317 -10.73 6.05 -1.69
N ARG A 318 -9.78 6.14 -2.63
CA ARG A 318 -9.67 5.24 -3.78
C ARG A 318 -9.35 3.80 -3.34
N VAL A 319 -8.38 3.62 -2.45
CA VAL A 319 -8.02 2.31 -1.90
C VAL A 319 -9.17 1.71 -1.09
N TYR A 320 -9.88 2.51 -0.29
CA TYR A 320 -11.07 2.07 0.43
C TYR A 320 -12.19 1.62 -0.51
N GLY A 321 -12.41 2.35 -1.60
CA GLY A 321 -13.38 1.99 -2.62
C GLY A 321 -13.10 0.64 -3.26
N HIS A 322 -11.84 0.36 -3.58
CA HIS A 322 -11.41 -0.92 -4.16
C HIS A 322 -11.52 -2.08 -3.17
N LEU A 323 -11.14 -1.91 -1.91
CA LEU A 323 -11.35 -2.92 -0.87
C LEU A 323 -12.85 -3.27 -0.75
N MET A 324 -13.71 -2.27 -0.69
CA MET A 324 -15.16 -2.48 -0.63
C MET A 324 -15.69 -3.14 -1.91
N GLY A 325 -15.13 -2.79 -3.07
CA GLY A 325 -15.43 -3.42 -4.36
C GLY A 325 -15.11 -4.92 -4.35
N LEU A 326 -13.92 -5.30 -3.91
CA LEU A 326 -13.49 -6.71 -3.83
C LEU A 326 -14.34 -7.52 -2.84
N LEU A 327 -14.66 -6.98 -1.66
CA LEU A 327 -15.57 -7.61 -0.71
C LEU A 327 -16.97 -7.81 -1.30
N THR A 328 -17.47 -6.82 -2.05
CA THR A 328 -18.77 -6.87 -2.70
C THR A 328 -18.79 -7.87 -3.85
N LEU A 329 -17.71 -7.95 -4.62
CA LEU A 329 -17.51 -8.90 -5.70
C LEU A 329 -17.67 -10.34 -5.20
N MET A 330 -17.03 -10.68 -4.10
CA MET A 330 -16.98 -12.06 -3.59
C MET A 330 -18.23 -12.49 -2.80
N LYS A 331 -18.98 -11.57 -2.21
CA LYS A 331 -20.03 -11.86 -1.20
C LYS A 331 -21.15 -12.83 -1.63
N SER A 332 -21.38 -13.04 -2.91
CA SER A 332 -22.51 -13.84 -3.40
C SER A 332 -22.11 -14.79 -4.53
N GLN A 333 -20.83 -14.96 -4.80
CA GLN A 333 -20.38 -15.88 -5.83
C GLN A 333 -20.49 -17.33 -5.34
N PRO A 334 -20.98 -18.27 -6.15
CA PRO A 334 -20.83 -19.70 -5.89
C PRO A 334 -19.34 -20.08 -6.03
N LEU A 335 -18.98 -21.25 -5.45
CA LEU A 335 -17.62 -21.76 -5.54
C LEU A 335 -17.15 -21.97 -6.98
N ALA A 336 -15.86 -22.15 -7.15
CA ALA A 336 -15.10 -22.19 -8.39
C ALA A 336 -15.00 -20.79 -9.06
N TYR A 337 -14.81 -20.76 -10.37
CA TYR A 337 -14.60 -19.52 -11.11
C TYR A 337 -15.91 -19.06 -11.78
N ASN A 338 -16.24 -17.80 -11.57
CA ASN A 338 -17.25 -17.08 -12.32
C ASN A 338 -16.61 -15.90 -13.05
N ARG A 339 -17.20 -15.45 -14.15
CA ARG A 339 -16.64 -14.33 -14.94
C ARG A 339 -16.51 -13.04 -14.14
N ASP A 340 -17.29 -12.88 -13.08
CA ASP A 340 -17.18 -11.82 -12.08
C ASP A 340 -15.74 -11.63 -11.59
N ASN A 341 -15.00 -12.71 -11.39
CA ASN A 341 -13.60 -12.66 -10.95
C ASN A 341 -12.65 -11.95 -11.93
N GLN A 342 -13.10 -11.56 -13.12
CA GLN A 342 -12.31 -10.70 -14.00
C GLN A 342 -12.14 -9.30 -13.40
N GLU A 343 -13.14 -8.82 -12.64
CA GLU A 343 -13.17 -7.50 -12.01
C GLU A 343 -12.24 -7.37 -10.77
N ASP A 344 -11.62 -8.47 -10.33
CA ASP A 344 -10.67 -8.46 -9.22
C ASP A 344 -9.38 -7.70 -9.54
N LYS A 345 -8.94 -7.75 -10.81
CA LYS A 345 -7.61 -7.30 -11.23
C LYS A 345 -7.47 -5.79 -11.29
N GLU A 346 -8.41 -5.09 -11.92
CA GLU A 346 -8.34 -3.62 -12.03
C GLU A 346 -8.32 -2.98 -10.65
N SER A 347 -9.19 -3.46 -9.74
CA SER A 347 -9.21 -3.00 -8.36
C SER A 347 -7.90 -3.26 -7.64
N LEU A 348 -7.35 -4.49 -7.75
CA LEU A 348 -6.10 -4.88 -7.09
C LEU A 348 -4.91 -4.08 -7.64
N PHE A 349 -4.79 -3.97 -8.96
CA PHE A 349 -3.70 -3.24 -9.60
C PHE A 349 -3.69 -1.76 -9.23
N ASP A 350 -4.86 -1.14 -9.17
CA ASP A 350 -4.98 0.26 -8.78
C ASP A 350 -4.65 0.51 -7.30
N VAL A 351 -5.01 -0.42 -6.41
CA VAL A 351 -4.59 -0.39 -4.99
C VAL A 351 -3.07 -0.42 -4.90
N ILE A 352 -2.41 -1.35 -5.59
CA ILE A 352 -0.96 -1.51 -5.60
C ILE A 352 -0.29 -0.23 -6.10
N ASP A 353 -0.66 0.24 -7.29
CA ASP A 353 -0.07 1.43 -7.91
C ASP A 353 -0.28 2.68 -7.04
N THR A 354 -1.44 2.81 -6.40
CA THR A 354 -1.76 3.93 -5.50
C THR A 354 -0.89 3.92 -4.25
N VAL A 355 -0.78 2.78 -3.57
CA VAL A 355 0.03 2.65 -2.34
C VAL A 355 1.51 2.88 -2.64
N LYS A 356 2.05 2.24 -3.69
CA LYS A 356 3.45 2.42 -4.11
C LYS A 356 3.75 3.89 -4.41
N GLY A 357 2.87 4.55 -5.18
CA GLY A 357 3.02 5.97 -5.51
C GLY A 357 3.03 6.87 -4.27
N CYS A 358 2.14 6.62 -3.31
CA CYS A 358 2.09 7.38 -2.05
C CYS A 358 3.31 7.15 -1.17
N LEU A 359 3.75 5.90 -1.01
CA LEU A 359 4.95 5.57 -0.24
C LEU A 359 6.22 6.15 -0.88
N HIS A 360 6.32 6.09 -2.22
CA HIS A 360 7.43 6.69 -2.94
C HIS A 360 7.50 8.21 -2.73
N ALA A 361 6.35 8.87 -2.77
CA ALA A 361 6.28 10.31 -2.49
C ALA A 361 6.74 10.63 -1.05
N TYR A 362 6.30 9.84 -0.06
CA TYR A 362 6.71 10.06 1.34
C TYR A 362 8.18 9.73 1.62
N ALA A 363 8.73 8.71 0.95
CA ALA A 363 10.16 8.40 1.06
C ALA A 363 11.05 9.57 0.60
N GLY A 364 10.58 10.37 -0.37
CA GLY A 364 11.28 11.57 -0.82
C GLY A 364 10.94 12.83 -0.02
N LEU A 365 9.68 12.98 0.41
CA LEU A 365 9.21 14.19 1.10
C LEU A 365 9.70 14.29 2.54
N VAL A 366 9.70 13.17 3.31
CA VAL A 366 10.05 13.20 4.75
C VAL A 366 11.45 13.74 5.02
N PRO A 367 12.50 13.37 4.25
CA PRO A 367 13.84 13.95 4.44
C PRO A 367 13.91 15.48 4.27
N GLU A 368 13.02 16.04 3.44
CA GLU A 368 12.98 17.45 3.06
C GLU A 368 12.14 18.31 4.01
N ILE A 369 11.60 17.74 5.09
CA ILE A 369 10.87 18.50 6.11
C ILE A 369 11.85 19.39 6.87
N VAL A 370 11.61 20.69 6.82
CA VAL A 370 12.30 21.71 7.58
C VAL A 370 11.46 22.08 8.79
N VAL A 371 12.06 21.99 9.98
CA VAL A 371 11.36 22.23 11.26
C VAL A 371 11.62 23.65 11.76
N ASN A 372 10.56 24.39 12.08
CA ASN A 372 10.63 25.70 12.69
C ASN A 372 10.57 25.56 14.22
N LYS A 373 11.75 25.39 14.82
CA LYS A 373 11.91 25.16 16.28
C LYS A 373 11.36 26.29 17.13
N GLU A 374 11.53 27.54 16.69
CA GLU A 374 11.08 28.72 17.40
C GLU A 374 9.54 28.76 17.46
N SER A 375 8.86 28.61 16.32
CA SER A 375 7.39 28.56 16.29
C SER A 375 6.81 27.42 17.12
N MET A 376 7.44 26.24 17.10
CA MET A 376 7.02 25.11 17.94
C MET A 376 7.19 25.38 19.42
N HIS A 377 8.34 25.91 19.81
CA HIS A 377 8.66 26.22 21.21
C HIS A 377 7.73 27.31 21.76
N ASP A 378 7.49 28.38 20.99
CA ASP A 378 6.60 29.47 21.40
C ASP A 378 5.14 28.99 21.51
N ALA A 379 4.70 28.12 20.59
CA ALA A 379 3.38 27.50 20.70
C ALA A 379 3.27 26.57 21.93
N ALA A 380 4.35 25.92 22.35
CA ALA A 380 4.36 25.07 23.52
C ALA A 380 4.26 25.85 24.84
N LYS A 381 4.69 27.12 24.88
CA LYS A 381 4.47 28.02 26.02
C LYS A 381 3.02 28.43 26.18
N GLN A 382 2.27 28.46 25.08
CA GLN A 382 0.86 28.85 25.12
C GLN A 382 -0.03 27.72 25.65
N GLY A 383 -1.05 28.06 26.44
CA GLY A 383 -2.05 27.11 26.91
C GLY A 383 -1.66 26.37 28.18
N PHE A 384 -0.69 26.86 28.94
CA PHE A 384 -0.30 26.33 30.25
C PHE A 384 0.08 24.84 30.19
N THR A 385 0.87 24.44 29.21
CA THR A 385 1.18 23.05 28.92
C THR A 385 1.92 22.33 30.02
N THR A 386 2.54 23.05 30.97
CA THR A 386 3.23 22.54 32.17
C THR A 386 2.34 22.52 33.43
N ALA A 387 1.04 22.83 33.31
CA ALA A 387 0.13 22.82 34.47
C ALA A 387 0.05 21.44 35.16
N THR A 388 0.12 20.35 34.39
CA THR A 388 0.17 18.99 34.99
C THR A 388 1.46 18.77 35.78
N ASP A 389 2.57 19.34 35.33
CA ASP A 389 3.85 19.24 36.04
C ASP A 389 3.82 19.95 37.39
N LEU A 390 3.12 21.10 37.47
CA LEU A 390 2.86 21.77 38.77
C LEU A 390 2.01 20.90 39.70
N ALA A 391 0.98 20.21 39.17
CA ALA A 391 0.18 19.29 39.98
C ALA A 391 1.03 18.13 40.53
N ASP A 392 1.86 17.54 39.68
CA ASP A 392 2.76 16.45 40.06
C ASP A 392 3.83 16.92 41.06
N TYR A 393 4.32 18.16 40.93
CA TYR A 393 5.22 18.79 41.90
C TYR A 393 4.55 18.91 43.30
N LEU A 394 3.32 19.40 43.35
CA LEU A 394 2.58 19.52 44.59
C LEU A 394 2.29 18.16 45.23
N VAL A 395 2.01 17.14 44.43
CA VAL A 395 1.85 15.74 44.92
C VAL A 395 3.14 15.24 45.55
N ARG A 396 4.31 15.56 45.00
CA ARG A 396 5.62 15.22 45.63
C ARG A 396 5.90 15.97 46.92
N LYS A 397 5.19 17.08 47.16
CA LYS A 397 5.18 17.84 48.43
C LYS A 397 4.04 17.39 49.37
N ASP A 398 3.54 16.14 49.21
CA ASP A 398 2.52 15.51 50.03
C ASP A 398 1.10 16.12 49.94
N ILE A 399 0.79 16.89 48.90
CA ILE A 399 -0.57 17.36 48.61
C ILE A 399 -1.32 16.28 47.85
N ALA A 400 -2.57 15.97 48.30
CA ALA A 400 -3.41 15.03 47.60
C ALA A 400 -3.71 15.51 46.16
N PHE A 401 -3.69 14.62 45.14
CA PHE A 401 -3.81 15.01 43.74
C PHE A 401 -5.01 15.91 43.43
N ARG A 402 -6.18 15.67 44.06
CA ARG A 402 -7.36 16.52 43.88
C ARG A 402 -7.17 17.95 44.39
N ASP A 403 -6.48 18.09 45.51
CA ASP A 403 -6.18 19.40 46.10
C ASP A 403 -5.08 20.10 45.27
N ALA A 404 -4.06 19.36 44.84
CA ALA A 404 -3.05 19.84 43.91
C ALA A 404 -3.69 20.37 42.60
N HIS A 405 -4.64 19.63 42.02
CA HIS A 405 -5.38 20.05 40.83
C HIS A 405 -6.16 21.36 41.05
N ALA A 406 -6.78 21.52 42.23
CA ALA A 406 -7.49 22.76 42.60
C ALA A 406 -6.52 23.96 42.71
N VAL A 407 -5.35 23.74 43.34
CA VAL A 407 -4.29 24.75 43.46
C VAL A 407 -3.78 25.15 42.06
N VAL A 408 -3.54 24.18 41.20
CA VAL A 408 -3.11 24.45 39.79
C VAL A 408 -4.18 25.23 39.01
N GLY A 409 -5.45 24.89 39.19
CA GLY A 409 -6.57 25.65 38.59
C GLY A 409 -6.57 27.13 39.01
N GLN A 410 -6.27 27.41 40.30
CA GLN A 410 -6.13 28.77 40.81
C GLN A 410 -4.88 29.46 40.25
N SER A 411 -3.75 28.72 40.13
CA SER A 411 -2.52 29.25 39.54
C SER A 411 -2.71 29.63 38.08
N VAL A 412 -3.40 28.81 37.27
CA VAL A 412 -3.75 29.10 35.87
C VAL A 412 -4.67 30.30 35.78
N GLN A 413 -5.70 30.41 36.64
CA GLN A 413 -6.59 31.55 36.66
C GLN A 413 -5.82 32.83 36.96
N TYR A 414 -4.95 32.82 37.99
CA TYR A 414 -4.10 33.97 38.33
C TYR A 414 -3.18 34.36 37.17
N ALA A 415 -2.55 33.37 36.52
CA ALA A 415 -1.67 33.62 35.39
C ALA A 415 -2.40 34.24 34.20
N ILE A 416 -3.65 33.83 33.92
CA ILE A 416 -4.52 34.43 32.89
C ILE A 416 -4.80 35.91 33.23
N GLU A 417 -5.15 36.21 34.48
CA GLU A 417 -5.45 37.58 34.92
C GLU A 417 -4.21 38.47 34.91
N ALA A 418 -3.04 37.89 35.12
CA ALA A 418 -1.74 38.60 35.06
C ALA A 418 -1.14 38.68 33.64
N GLU A 419 -1.78 38.06 32.63
CA GLU A 419 -1.24 37.92 31.25
C GLU A 419 0.15 37.28 31.21
N LYS A 420 0.39 36.25 32.04
CA LYS A 420 1.65 35.50 32.17
C LYS A 420 1.43 34.04 31.90
N ASP A 421 2.51 33.32 31.48
CA ASP A 421 2.58 31.85 31.60
C ASP A 421 2.89 31.43 33.06
N LEU A 422 2.64 30.15 33.42
CA LEU A 422 2.95 29.63 34.76
C LEU A 422 4.45 29.76 35.10
N SER A 423 5.33 29.61 34.11
CA SER A 423 6.78 29.75 34.25
C SER A 423 7.25 31.19 34.45
N GLU A 424 6.40 32.16 34.16
CA GLU A 424 6.66 33.62 34.31
C GLU A 424 6.15 34.17 35.65
N LEU A 425 5.43 33.38 36.42
CA LEU A 425 5.02 33.75 37.78
C LEU A 425 6.24 33.78 38.70
N THR A 426 6.29 34.77 39.57
CA THR A 426 7.35 34.82 40.60
C THR A 426 7.04 33.80 41.72
N LEU A 427 8.05 33.43 42.48
CA LEU A 427 7.89 32.53 43.62
C LEU A 427 6.89 33.10 44.65
N ASP A 428 6.90 34.41 44.88
CA ASP A 428 5.99 35.07 45.78
C ASP A 428 4.51 34.99 45.31
N GLU A 429 4.26 35.12 43.99
CA GLU A 429 2.95 34.95 43.39
C GLU A 429 2.46 33.50 43.51
N LEU A 430 3.32 32.51 43.27
CA LEU A 430 2.99 31.11 43.46
C LEU A 430 2.75 30.72 44.95
N LYS A 431 3.53 31.29 45.87
CA LYS A 431 3.37 31.08 47.31
C LYS A 431 2.10 31.67 47.86
N GLN A 432 1.55 32.75 47.29
CA GLN A 432 0.24 33.28 47.66
C GLN A 432 -0.89 32.24 47.41
N ILE A 433 -0.70 31.35 46.44
CA ILE A 433 -1.67 30.33 46.09
C ILE A 433 -1.43 29.06 46.95
N SER A 434 -0.15 28.70 47.14
CA SER A 434 0.22 27.54 48.00
C SER A 434 1.59 27.74 48.63
N GLU A 435 1.63 27.80 49.97
CA GLU A 435 2.85 28.05 50.76
C GLU A 435 3.91 26.93 50.62
N VAL A 436 3.51 25.72 50.16
CA VAL A 436 4.43 24.58 49.97
C VAL A 436 5.31 24.68 48.74
N ILE A 437 5.02 25.65 47.87
CA ILE A 437 5.82 25.87 46.62
C ILE A 437 7.15 26.52 47.01
N GLU A 438 8.22 25.94 46.53
CA GLU A 438 9.61 26.40 46.73
C GLU A 438 10.28 26.73 45.38
N GLU A 439 11.50 27.26 45.44
CA GLU A 439 12.27 27.71 44.26
C GLU A 439 12.48 26.60 43.20
N ASP A 440 12.51 25.32 43.65
CA ASP A 440 12.66 24.15 42.79
C ASP A 440 11.49 23.91 41.82
N VAL A 441 10.35 24.61 42.00
CA VAL A 441 9.19 24.53 41.09
C VAL A 441 9.52 24.95 39.67
N PHE A 442 10.44 25.89 39.48
CA PHE A 442 10.79 26.40 38.14
C PHE A 442 11.47 25.35 37.27
N ASP A 443 12.16 24.35 37.84
CA ASP A 443 12.66 23.20 37.10
C ASP A 443 11.54 22.39 36.48
N PHE A 444 10.37 22.31 37.13
CA PHE A 444 9.20 21.58 36.65
C PHE A 444 8.33 22.41 35.70
N LEU A 445 8.30 23.74 35.86
CA LEU A 445 7.53 24.64 35.03
C LEU A 445 8.21 24.99 33.70
N SER A 446 9.53 24.71 33.55
CA SER A 446 10.19 24.87 32.28
C SER A 446 9.74 23.78 31.29
N LEU A 447 9.64 24.12 29.98
CA LEU A 447 9.30 23.14 28.94
C LEU A 447 10.33 22.01 28.89
N GLU A 448 11.62 22.35 29.03
CA GLU A 448 12.75 21.41 29.07
C GLU A 448 12.64 20.45 30.27
N GLY A 449 12.32 20.97 31.45
CA GLY A 449 12.13 20.18 32.67
C GLY A 449 10.92 19.25 32.54
N SER A 450 9.82 19.75 32.04
CA SER A 450 8.62 18.96 31.76
C SER A 450 8.89 17.78 30.84
N VAL A 451 9.57 18.02 29.72
CA VAL A 451 9.95 16.96 28.77
C VAL A 451 10.93 15.97 29.37
N ALA A 452 11.98 16.45 30.05
CA ALA A 452 13.04 15.63 30.66
C ALA A 452 12.49 14.74 31.77
N ALA A 453 11.51 15.19 32.55
CA ALA A 453 10.88 14.41 33.62
C ALA A 453 10.20 13.13 33.13
N ARG A 454 9.85 13.03 31.87
CA ARG A 454 9.17 11.85 31.26
C ARG A 454 10.18 10.84 30.72
N ALA A 455 11.11 10.39 31.59
CA ALA A 455 12.26 9.55 31.27
C ALA A 455 11.97 8.02 31.33
N HIS A 456 10.69 7.61 31.46
CA HIS A 456 10.31 6.19 31.39
C HIS A 456 10.24 5.70 29.94
N GLN A 457 10.27 4.38 29.75
CA GLN A 457 10.14 3.79 28.42
C GLN A 457 8.86 4.25 27.73
N GLY A 458 8.97 4.78 26.52
CA GLY A 458 7.86 5.36 25.76
C GLY A 458 7.53 6.81 26.14
N GLY A 459 8.26 7.40 27.08
CA GLY A 459 8.14 8.82 27.43
C GLY A 459 8.84 9.73 26.41
N THR A 460 8.57 11.03 26.51
CA THR A 460 9.03 12.03 25.54
C THR A 460 10.43 12.61 25.81
N ALA A 461 11.09 12.20 26.91
CA ALA A 461 12.44 12.66 27.20
C ALA A 461 13.40 12.32 26.04
N PRO A 462 14.28 13.25 25.60
CA PRO A 462 15.16 13.04 24.45
C PRO A 462 15.98 11.74 24.53
N GLU A 463 16.44 11.35 25.72
CA GLU A 463 17.17 10.10 25.92
C GLU A 463 16.33 8.86 25.61
N GLN A 464 15.00 8.90 25.86
CA GLN A 464 14.07 7.80 25.52
C GLN A 464 13.77 7.79 24.04
N VAL A 465 13.71 8.96 23.42
CA VAL A 465 13.58 9.09 21.96
C VAL A 465 14.79 8.47 21.26
N TYR A 466 16.02 8.76 21.69
CA TYR A 466 17.22 8.13 21.13
C TYR A 466 17.24 6.61 21.31
N LYS A 467 16.82 6.09 22.48
CA LYS A 467 16.67 4.64 22.69
C LYS A 467 15.63 4.02 21.77
N ALA A 468 14.50 4.70 21.57
CA ALA A 468 13.44 4.24 20.66
C ALA A 468 13.93 4.23 19.20
N ILE A 469 14.70 5.24 18.77
CA ILE A 469 15.32 5.31 17.44
C ILE A 469 16.31 4.16 17.24
N HIS A 470 17.16 3.89 18.21
CA HIS A 470 18.11 2.77 18.14
C HIS A 470 17.39 1.43 17.94
N THR A 471 16.38 1.16 18.78
CA THR A 471 15.53 -0.03 18.66
C THR A 471 14.81 -0.07 17.30
N GLY A 472 14.36 1.08 16.81
CA GLY A 472 13.74 1.21 15.48
C GLY A 472 14.69 0.79 14.36
N ARG A 473 15.95 1.21 14.40
CA ARG A 473 16.98 0.83 13.42
C ARG A 473 17.25 -0.69 13.43
N GLU A 474 17.40 -1.29 14.62
CA GLU A 474 17.56 -2.75 14.76
C GLU A 474 16.37 -3.53 14.17
N ARG A 475 15.15 -3.05 14.41
CA ARG A 475 13.93 -3.66 13.83
C ARG A 475 13.94 -3.59 12.30
N LEU A 476 14.34 -2.47 11.70
CA LEU A 476 14.43 -2.34 10.24
C LEU A 476 15.50 -3.25 9.63
N GLU A 477 16.64 -3.43 10.28
CA GLU A 477 17.66 -4.39 9.85
C GLU A 477 17.11 -5.82 9.86
N SER A 478 16.32 -6.19 10.87
CA SER A 478 15.71 -7.52 10.95
C SER A 478 14.63 -7.77 9.87
N VAL A 479 13.98 -6.72 9.36
CA VAL A 479 13.05 -6.83 8.23
C VAL A 479 13.83 -7.06 6.94
N ARG A 480 14.89 -6.29 6.69
CA ARG A 480 15.74 -6.41 5.48
C ARG A 480 16.39 -7.79 5.33
N MET A 481 16.87 -8.37 6.43
CA MET A 481 17.51 -9.72 6.41
C MET A 481 16.54 -10.86 6.13
N LYS A 482 15.24 -10.65 6.23
CA LYS A 482 14.22 -11.66 5.87
C LYS A 482 13.84 -11.64 4.39
N GLU A 483 14.23 -10.58 3.68
CA GLU A 483 13.99 -10.39 2.25
C GLU A 483 15.11 -11.00 1.39
N GLU A 484 16.31 -11.20 1.94
CA GLU A 484 17.44 -11.91 1.31
C GLU A 484 17.31 -13.44 1.49
#